data_6541b1144999f65fac4225b2fd05a4ce
#
_entry.id   6541b1144999f65fac4225b2fd05a4ce
#
_cell.length_a   1.000
_cell.length_b   1.000
_cell.length_c   1.000
_cell.angle_alpha   90.00
_cell.angle_beta   90.00
_cell.angle_gamma   90.00
#
_symmetry.space_group_name_H-M   'P 1'
#
loop_
_entity.id
_entity.type
_entity.pdbx_description
1 polymer ?
#
loop_
_entity_poly.entity_id
_entity_poly.type
_entity_poly.pdbx_seq_one_letter_code
_entity_poly.pdbx_strand_id
1 'polypeptide(L)'
;VGGYNIDSLVPDAMALRPDGKAGDGINLAHLLVGSEGTLAYSTAITLKLSPLPARKVMGLCHFPTFYKAMDAAQHLVTLDPVAVELIDSTMLDLARSISIFRPTVETYIKGEPAAILVVEFAEEDPAENTRRLAALETMVADLGFSWDKPSAFTGGTVILTEDDDQARISEMRKSGLNIMMSMKTAAKP
;
A
#
# COMPACT_ATOMS: atom_id res chain seq x y z
N VAL A 1 9.92 -5.15 10.96
CA VAL A 1 8.93 -5.64 11.92
C VAL A 1 9.06 -4.81 13.18
N GLY A 2 7.96 -4.41 13.80
CA GLY A 2 7.98 -3.74 15.10
C GLY A 2 8.46 -4.71 16.19
N GLY A 3 9.21 -4.21 17.16
CA GLY A 3 9.81 -5.01 18.21
C GLY A 3 11.28 -5.33 17.98
N TYR A 4 11.81 -6.27 18.73
CA TYR A 4 13.22 -6.65 18.65
C TYR A 4 13.45 -7.74 17.62
N ASN A 5 14.12 -7.40 16.52
CA ASN A 5 14.38 -8.30 15.40
C ASN A 5 15.57 -9.25 15.70
N ILE A 6 15.41 -10.14 16.67
CA ILE A 6 16.45 -11.09 17.09
C ILE A 6 16.73 -12.13 16.03
N ASP A 7 15.71 -12.50 15.25
CA ASP A 7 15.78 -13.42 14.12
C ASP A 7 16.64 -12.88 12.96
N SER A 8 16.84 -11.58 12.88
CA SER A 8 17.71 -10.93 11.89
C SER A 8 19.19 -10.89 12.32
N LEU A 9 19.55 -11.42 13.49
CA LEU A 9 20.93 -11.50 13.97
C LEU A 9 21.64 -12.75 13.47
N VAL A 10 21.64 -12.91 12.16
CA VAL A 10 22.36 -13.96 11.45
C VAL A 10 23.56 -13.37 10.70
N PRO A 11 24.59 -14.13 10.39
CA PRO A 11 25.68 -13.66 9.54
C PRO A 11 25.13 -13.11 8.23
N ASP A 12 25.40 -11.84 7.98
CA ASP A 12 24.92 -11.13 6.80
C ASP A 12 26.13 -10.71 5.95
N ALA A 13 26.25 -11.32 4.77
CA ALA A 13 27.29 -10.97 3.81
C ALA A 13 27.17 -9.51 3.30
N MET A 14 25.99 -8.90 3.47
CA MET A 14 25.73 -7.49 3.12
C MET A 14 25.96 -6.53 4.29
N ALA A 15 26.28 -7.05 5.50
CA ALA A 15 26.60 -6.21 6.64
C ALA A 15 27.82 -5.34 6.31
N LEU A 16 27.62 -4.02 6.33
CA LEU A 16 28.71 -3.08 6.09
C LEU A 16 29.54 -2.90 7.36
N ARG A 17 30.84 -3.04 7.23
CA ARG A 17 31.80 -2.68 8.28
C ARG A 17 31.91 -1.16 8.38
N PRO A 18 32.42 -0.61 9.50
CA PRO A 18 32.67 0.82 9.64
C PRO A 18 33.55 1.43 8.54
N ASP A 19 34.39 0.61 7.87
CA ASP A 19 35.22 0.99 6.72
C ASP A 19 34.47 0.95 5.37
N GLY A 20 33.16 0.65 5.38
CA GLY A 20 32.30 0.58 4.20
C GLY A 20 32.44 -0.69 3.36
N LYS A 21 33.26 -1.67 3.80
CA LYS A 21 33.41 -2.94 3.11
C LYS A 21 32.35 -3.95 3.55
N ALA A 22 31.97 -4.83 2.63
CA ALA A 22 31.10 -5.96 2.96
C ALA A 22 31.81 -6.87 3.99
N GLY A 23 31.07 -7.30 5.00
CA GLY A 23 31.55 -8.16 6.08
C GLY A 23 30.74 -9.44 6.19
N ASP A 24 31.29 -10.41 6.89
CA ASP A 24 30.66 -11.66 7.31
C ASP A 24 30.15 -11.58 8.75
N GLY A 25 29.99 -10.35 9.27
CA GLY A 25 29.56 -10.07 10.62
C GLY A 25 28.05 -10.04 10.79
N ILE A 26 27.63 -9.92 12.04
CA ILE A 26 26.21 -9.69 12.40
C ILE A 26 25.96 -8.18 12.39
N ASN A 27 24.92 -7.74 11.71
CA ASN A 27 24.50 -6.35 11.71
C ASN A 27 23.61 -6.05 12.94
N LEU A 28 24.22 -5.48 13.97
CA LEU A 28 23.52 -5.14 15.21
C LEU A 28 22.47 -4.00 15.04
N ALA A 29 22.51 -3.26 13.93
CA ALA A 29 21.47 -2.26 13.64
C ALA A 29 20.07 -2.87 13.58
N HIS A 30 19.95 -4.16 13.22
CA HIS A 30 18.67 -4.88 13.23
C HIS A 30 17.99 -4.94 14.59
N LEU A 31 18.75 -4.92 15.71
CA LEU A 31 18.19 -4.82 17.06
C LEU A 31 17.59 -3.45 17.34
N LEU A 32 18.17 -2.40 16.75
CA LEU A 32 17.73 -1.02 16.97
C LEU A 32 16.52 -0.67 16.13
N VAL A 33 16.43 -1.24 14.92
CA VAL A 33 15.26 -1.06 14.05
C VAL A 33 14.05 -1.73 14.68
N GLY A 34 13.00 -0.96 14.96
CA GLY A 34 11.78 -1.44 15.62
C GLY A 34 11.83 -1.44 17.13
N SER A 35 12.95 -1.05 17.78
CA SER A 35 13.06 -0.95 19.24
C SER A 35 12.39 0.30 19.84
N GLU A 36 11.98 1.24 19.01
CA GLU A 36 11.30 2.49 19.38
C GLU A 36 12.04 3.28 20.49
N GLY A 37 13.39 3.28 20.42
CA GLY A 37 14.23 4.00 21.37
C GLY A 37 14.44 3.31 22.72
N THR A 38 13.95 2.08 22.93
CA THR A 38 14.06 1.37 24.21
C THR A 38 15.46 0.78 24.47
N LEU A 39 16.27 0.56 23.42
CA LEU A 39 17.58 -0.08 23.53
C LEU A 39 18.75 0.91 23.47
N ALA A 40 18.62 2.00 22.73
CA ALA A 40 19.70 2.97 22.57
C ALA A 40 19.19 4.34 22.14
N TYR A 41 20.01 5.35 22.37
CA TYR A 41 19.85 6.70 21.79
C TYR A 41 20.78 6.85 20.59
N SER A 42 20.22 7.13 19.42
CA SER A 42 20.99 7.31 18.19
C SER A 42 21.47 8.76 18.07
N THR A 43 22.78 8.98 18.04
CA THR A 43 23.38 10.31 17.80
C THR A 43 23.58 10.59 16.32
N ALA A 44 23.74 9.55 15.52
CA ALA A 44 23.84 9.62 14.06
C ALA A 44 23.33 8.32 13.45
N ILE A 45 22.67 8.42 12.29
CA ILE A 45 22.14 7.27 11.57
C ILE A 45 22.57 7.38 10.10
N THR A 46 23.18 6.32 9.59
CA THR A 46 23.48 6.18 8.15
C THR A 46 22.45 5.25 7.52
N LEU A 47 21.77 5.71 6.49
CA LEU A 47 20.71 4.97 5.79
C LEU A 47 21.12 4.70 4.35
N LYS A 48 20.77 3.51 3.85
CA LYS A 48 20.76 3.23 2.42
C LYS A 48 19.48 3.82 1.83
N LEU A 49 19.63 4.74 0.88
CA LEU A 49 18.50 5.34 0.19
C LEU A 49 18.06 4.46 -0.98
N SER A 50 16.76 4.35 -1.18
CA SER A 50 16.17 3.78 -2.39
C SER A 50 15.97 4.88 -3.43
N PRO A 51 16.15 4.59 -4.74
CA PRO A 51 15.80 5.54 -5.79
C PRO A 51 14.33 5.95 -5.68
N LEU A 52 14.04 7.22 -5.96
CA LEU A 52 12.65 7.65 -6.14
C LEU A 52 12.19 7.18 -7.51
N PRO A 53 11.09 6.45 -7.62
CA PRO A 53 10.56 6.05 -8.92
C PRO A 53 10.16 7.28 -9.72
N ALA A 54 10.52 7.28 -11.02
CA ALA A 54 10.26 8.40 -11.91
C ALA A 54 8.76 8.58 -12.19
N ARG A 55 8.01 7.48 -12.22
CA ARG A 55 6.56 7.47 -12.47
C ARG A 55 5.92 6.37 -11.66
N LYS A 56 4.76 6.67 -11.13
CA LYS A 56 3.87 5.72 -10.49
C LYS A 56 2.58 5.58 -11.29
N VAL A 57 1.96 4.42 -11.17
CA VAL A 57 0.59 4.18 -11.64
C VAL A 57 -0.16 3.40 -10.57
N MET A 58 -1.47 3.55 -10.55
CA MET A 58 -2.30 3.02 -9.48
C MET A 58 -3.55 2.34 -10.04
N GLY A 59 -3.90 1.19 -9.49
CA GLY A 59 -5.18 0.52 -9.71
C GLY A 59 -6.00 0.48 -8.43
N LEU A 60 -7.27 0.90 -8.51
CA LEU A 60 -8.24 0.81 -7.41
C LEU A 60 -9.14 -0.40 -7.67
N CYS A 61 -8.87 -1.51 -6.99
CA CYS A 61 -9.62 -2.75 -7.13
C CYS A 61 -10.78 -2.77 -6.13
N HIS A 62 -12.02 -2.83 -6.63
CA HIS A 62 -13.24 -2.73 -5.82
C HIS A 62 -13.79 -4.12 -5.50
N PHE A 63 -14.16 -4.34 -4.24
CA PHE A 63 -14.67 -5.62 -3.77
C PHE A 63 -15.97 -5.48 -2.98
N PRO A 64 -16.94 -6.41 -3.17
CA PRO A 64 -18.25 -6.35 -2.52
C PRO A 64 -18.20 -6.76 -1.04
N THR A 65 -17.12 -7.39 -0.58
CA THR A 65 -16.92 -7.76 0.82
C THR A 65 -15.45 -7.60 1.20
N PHE A 66 -15.20 -7.31 2.48
CA PHE A 66 -13.86 -7.26 3.05
C PHE A 66 -13.10 -8.57 2.84
N TYR A 67 -13.78 -9.71 3.05
CA TYR A 67 -13.19 -11.04 2.84
C TYR A 67 -12.66 -11.21 1.41
N LYS A 68 -13.43 -10.80 0.40
CA LYS A 68 -13.03 -10.88 -1.01
C LYS A 68 -11.83 -10.00 -1.34
N ALA A 69 -11.71 -8.83 -0.71
CA ALA A 69 -10.52 -8.01 -0.84
C ALA A 69 -9.27 -8.68 -0.25
N MET A 70 -9.40 -9.26 0.95
CA MET A 70 -8.29 -9.97 1.61
C MET A 70 -7.88 -11.23 0.83
N ASP A 71 -8.86 -11.99 0.32
CA ASP A 71 -8.61 -13.15 -0.53
C ASP A 71 -7.88 -12.76 -1.83
N ALA A 72 -8.30 -11.67 -2.48
CA ALA A 72 -7.65 -11.16 -3.67
C ALA A 72 -6.20 -10.68 -3.41
N ALA A 73 -5.92 -10.09 -2.25
CA ALA A 73 -4.61 -9.52 -1.95
C ALA A 73 -3.46 -10.54 -2.12
N GLN A 74 -3.65 -11.81 -1.72
CA GLN A 74 -2.64 -12.86 -1.89
C GLN A 74 -2.29 -13.12 -3.36
N HIS A 75 -3.23 -12.89 -4.27
CA HIS A 75 -3.00 -13.03 -5.71
C HIS A 75 -2.35 -11.76 -6.28
N LEU A 76 -2.82 -10.59 -5.86
CA LEU A 76 -2.32 -9.31 -6.37
C LEU A 76 -0.84 -9.07 -6.04
N VAL A 77 -0.36 -9.52 -4.88
CA VAL A 77 1.06 -9.41 -4.52
C VAL A 77 1.98 -10.21 -5.43
N THR A 78 1.48 -11.22 -6.16
CA THR A 78 2.28 -11.97 -7.14
C THR A 78 2.64 -11.16 -8.38
N LEU A 79 1.97 -10.02 -8.61
CA LEU A 79 2.30 -9.06 -9.66
C LEU A 79 3.48 -8.14 -9.29
N ASP A 80 4.08 -8.35 -8.11
CA ASP A 80 5.21 -7.57 -7.60
C ASP A 80 4.93 -6.05 -7.56
N PRO A 81 3.81 -5.61 -6.95
CA PRO A 81 3.50 -4.20 -6.80
C PRO A 81 4.41 -3.54 -5.75
N VAL A 82 4.62 -2.23 -5.86
CA VAL A 82 5.34 -1.45 -4.85
C VAL A 82 4.56 -1.37 -3.55
N ALA A 83 3.22 -1.31 -3.65
CA ALA A 83 2.32 -1.28 -2.52
C ALA A 83 0.98 -1.94 -2.86
N VAL A 84 0.39 -2.60 -1.87
CA VAL A 84 -1.02 -3.03 -1.84
C VAL A 84 -1.61 -2.56 -0.53
N GLU A 85 -2.57 -1.65 -0.59
CA GLU A 85 -3.15 -1.03 0.58
C GLU A 85 -4.66 -1.16 0.58
N LEU A 86 -5.24 -1.45 1.74
CA LEU A 86 -6.67 -1.62 1.90
C LEU A 86 -7.32 -0.35 2.43
N ILE A 87 -8.45 0.03 1.83
CA ILE A 87 -9.38 1.04 2.33
C ILE A 87 -10.75 0.36 2.48
N ASP A 88 -11.26 0.33 3.69
CA ASP A 88 -12.56 -0.28 3.99
C ASP A 88 -13.74 0.69 3.81
N SER A 89 -14.97 0.17 3.91
CA SER A 89 -16.18 0.98 3.78
C SER A 89 -16.28 2.08 4.84
N THR A 90 -15.79 1.83 6.06
CA THR A 90 -15.79 2.84 7.13
C THR A 90 -15.02 4.08 6.72
N MET A 91 -13.83 3.86 6.15
CA MET A 91 -12.99 4.93 5.65
C MET A 91 -13.61 5.64 4.44
N LEU A 92 -14.24 4.87 3.52
CA LEU A 92 -14.92 5.45 2.35
C LEU A 92 -16.11 6.30 2.76
N ASP A 93 -16.91 5.85 3.74
CA ASP A 93 -18.07 6.59 4.26
C ASP A 93 -17.66 7.88 4.98
N LEU A 94 -16.57 7.80 5.76
CA LEU A 94 -15.97 8.98 6.36
C LEU A 94 -15.51 9.98 5.31
N ALA A 95 -14.81 9.51 4.28
CA ALA A 95 -14.33 10.37 3.20
C ALA A 95 -15.52 11.02 2.43
N ARG A 96 -16.63 10.30 2.22
CA ARG A 96 -17.86 10.87 1.65
C ARG A 96 -18.47 11.96 2.51
N SER A 97 -18.37 11.85 3.83
CA SER A 97 -18.91 12.84 4.77
C SER A 97 -18.09 14.14 4.83
N ILE A 98 -16.83 14.10 4.41
CA ILE A 98 -15.90 15.21 4.48
C ILE A 98 -15.85 15.95 3.15
N SER A 99 -16.17 17.24 3.15
CA SER A 99 -16.35 18.05 1.94
C SER A 99 -15.12 18.08 1.02
N ILE A 100 -13.90 18.03 1.59
CA ILE A 100 -12.66 18.05 0.81
C ILE A 100 -12.37 16.70 0.12
N PHE A 101 -12.84 15.56 0.67
CA PHE A 101 -12.57 14.22 0.12
C PHE A 101 -13.75 13.66 -0.69
N ARG A 102 -14.95 14.19 -0.48
CA ARG A 102 -16.16 13.75 -1.21
C ARG A 102 -15.96 13.73 -2.73
N PRO A 103 -15.39 14.77 -3.39
CA PRO A 103 -15.19 14.73 -4.83
C PRO A 103 -14.26 13.59 -5.29
N THR A 104 -13.25 13.26 -4.47
CA THR A 104 -12.33 12.15 -4.75
C THR A 104 -13.08 10.81 -4.75
N VAL A 105 -13.91 10.57 -3.71
CA VAL A 105 -14.71 9.34 -3.64
C VAL A 105 -15.71 9.26 -4.79
N GLU A 106 -16.46 10.34 -5.07
CA GLU A 106 -17.45 10.38 -6.15
C GLU A 106 -16.84 10.17 -7.55
N THR A 107 -15.59 10.59 -7.74
CA THR A 107 -14.89 10.45 -9.03
C THR A 107 -14.33 9.06 -9.26
N TYR A 108 -13.66 8.48 -8.24
CA TYR A 108 -12.85 7.28 -8.43
C TYR A 108 -13.43 6.01 -7.83
N ILE A 109 -14.36 6.11 -6.88
CA ILE A 109 -14.95 4.94 -6.24
C ILE A 109 -16.30 4.63 -6.87
N LYS A 110 -16.37 3.50 -7.57
CA LYS A 110 -17.60 3.05 -8.24
C LYS A 110 -18.48 2.24 -7.30
N GLY A 111 -19.74 2.65 -7.21
CA GLY A 111 -20.72 1.96 -6.36
C GLY A 111 -20.43 2.09 -4.87
N GLU A 112 -20.80 1.05 -4.13
CA GLU A 112 -20.63 0.96 -2.67
C GLU A 112 -19.82 -0.29 -2.32
N PRO A 113 -18.50 -0.29 -2.61
CA PRO A 113 -17.66 -1.42 -2.25
C PRO A 113 -17.49 -1.51 -0.74
N ALA A 114 -17.46 -2.73 -0.19
CA ALA A 114 -17.12 -2.94 1.21
C ALA A 114 -15.63 -2.72 1.48
N ALA A 115 -14.80 -2.87 0.46
CA ALA A 115 -13.38 -2.54 0.50
C ALA A 115 -12.82 -2.28 -0.90
N ILE A 116 -11.78 -1.48 -0.97
CA ILE A 116 -10.91 -1.35 -2.15
C ILE A 116 -9.48 -1.72 -1.79
N LEU A 117 -8.77 -2.30 -2.74
CA LEU A 117 -7.31 -2.43 -2.68
C LEU A 117 -6.69 -1.41 -3.64
N VAL A 118 -5.85 -0.57 -3.09
CA VAL A 118 -5.01 0.37 -3.85
C VAL A 118 -3.72 -0.36 -4.18
N VAL A 119 -3.48 -0.63 -5.46
CA VAL A 119 -2.30 -1.35 -5.95
C VAL A 119 -1.44 -0.37 -6.73
N GLU A 120 -0.19 -0.17 -6.30
CA GLU A 120 0.75 0.77 -6.91
C GLU A 120 1.86 0.01 -7.64
N PHE A 121 2.18 0.46 -8.85
CA PHE A 121 3.38 0.07 -9.59
C PHE A 121 4.22 1.32 -9.87
N ALA A 122 5.54 1.13 -9.95
CA ALA A 122 6.47 2.25 -10.09
C ALA A 122 7.73 1.80 -10.85
N GLU A 123 7.56 1.50 -12.12
CA GLU A 123 8.63 1.10 -13.00
C GLU A 123 9.27 2.32 -13.69
N GLU A 124 10.55 2.21 -14.05
CA GLU A 124 11.23 3.27 -14.78
C GLU A 124 10.69 3.40 -16.22
N ASP A 125 10.34 2.27 -16.84
CA ASP A 125 9.74 2.22 -18.16
C ASP A 125 8.21 2.40 -18.09
N PRO A 126 7.64 3.44 -18.70
CA PRO A 126 6.20 3.65 -18.76
C PRO A 126 5.43 2.50 -19.44
N ALA A 127 6.05 1.80 -20.40
CA ALA A 127 5.43 0.66 -21.05
C ALA A 127 5.28 -0.52 -20.08
N GLU A 128 6.22 -0.70 -19.17
CA GLU A 128 6.13 -1.72 -18.13
C GLU A 128 5.01 -1.39 -17.13
N ASN A 129 4.87 -0.14 -16.71
CA ASN A 129 3.73 0.30 -15.89
C ASN A 129 2.38 -0.02 -16.56
N THR A 130 2.26 0.25 -17.86
CA THR A 130 1.05 -0.08 -18.63
C THR A 130 0.79 -1.59 -18.64
N ARG A 131 1.83 -2.39 -18.86
CA ARG A 131 1.74 -3.86 -18.86
C ARG A 131 1.31 -4.39 -17.48
N ARG A 132 1.85 -3.83 -16.39
CA ARG A 132 1.49 -4.19 -15.00
C ARG A 132 0.04 -3.86 -14.69
N LEU A 133 -0.45 -2.70 -15.11
CA LEU A 133 -1.86 -2.34 -14.96
C LEU A 133 -2.79 -3.28 -15.73
N ALA A 134 -2.45 -3.63 -16.95
CA ALA A 134 -3.24 -4.59 -17.76
C ALA A 134 -3.25 -6.00 -17.11
N ALA A 135 -2.13 -6.42 -16.53
CA ALA A 135 -2.06 -7.67 -15.78
C ALA A 135 -2.92 -7.63 -14.51
N LEU A 136 -2.94 -6.48 -13.81
CA LEU A 136 -3.80 -6.26 -12.65
C LEU A 136 -5.28 -6.37 -13.02
N GLU A 137 -5.73 -5.68 -14.08
CA GLU A 137 -7.12 -5.75 -14.55
C GLU A 137 -7.52 -7.17 -14.92
N THR A 138 -6.63 -7.88 -15.65
CA THR A 138 -6.86 -9.27 -16.03
C THR A 138 -7.00 -10.16 -14.80
N MET A 139 -6.10 -10.05 -13.83
CA MET A 139 -6.14 -10.85 -12.61
C MET A 139 -7.40 -10.58 -11.78
N VAL A 140 -7.79 -9.32 -11.61
CA VAL A 140 -9.02 -8.95 -10.89
C VAL A 140 -10.26 -9.49 -11.62
N ALA A 141 -10.27 -9.46 -12.96
CA ALA A 141 -11.35 -10.04 -13.77
C ALA A 141 -11.41 -11.57 -13.64
N ASP A 142 -10.27 -12.26 -13.63
CA ASP A 142 -10.18 -13.73 -13.45
C ASP A 142 -10.65 -14.16 -12.05
N LEU A 143 -10.49 -13.31 -11.05
CA LEU A 143 -11.05 -13.50 -9.71
C LEU A 143 -12.57 -13.25 -9.66
N GLY A 144 -13.19 -12.85 -10.79
CA GLY A 144 -14.63 -12.65 -10.93
C GLY A 144 -15.10 -11.20 -10.73
N PHE A 145 -14.18 -10.22 -10.72
CA PHE A 145 -14.52 -8.81 -10.53
C PHE A 145 -14.20 -8.02 -11.81
N SER A 146 -15.22 -7.72 -12.59
CA SER A 146 -15.11 -6.94 -13.85
C SER A 146 -16.34 -6.06 -14.02
N TRP A 147 -16.12 -4.81 -14.45
CA TRP A 147 -17.21 -3.90 -14.79
C TRP A 147 -17.96 -4.34 -16.07
N ASP A 148 -17.26 -4.99 -17.00
CA ASP A 148 -17.79 -5.35 -18.31
C ASP A 148 -18.50 -6.72 -18.33
N LYS A 149 -18.25 -7.55 -17.32
CA LYS A 149 -18.84 -8.89 -17.20
C LYS A 149 -19.55 -8.99 -15.86
N PRO A 150 -20.84 -8.61 -15.76
CA PRO A 150 -21.60 -8.75 -14.55
C PRO A 150 -21.54 -10.20 -14.07
N SER A 151 -20.89 -10.44 -12.97
CA SER A 151 -20.89 -11.71 -12.25
C SER A 151 -21.86 -11.60 -11.07
N ALA A 152 -21.96 -12.65 -10.24
CA ALA A 152 -22.69 -12.60 -8.97
C ALA A 152 -22.13 -11.52 -8.01
N PHE A 153 -20.98 -10.95 -8.32
CA PHE A 153 -20.30 -9.93 -7.50
C PHE A 153 -20.09 -8.65 -8.31
N THR A 154 -20.42 -7.51 -7.71
CA THR A 154 -20.10 -6.19 -8.26
C THR A 154 -18.67 -5.81 -7.86
N GLY A 155 -17.84 -5.47 -8.82
CA GLY A 155 -16.46 -5.07 -8.57
C GLY A 155 -15.69 -4.91 -9.87
N GLY A 156 -14.46 -4.45 -9.77
CA GLY A 156 -13.56 -4.24 -10.92
C GLY A 156 -12.46 -3.26 -10.56
N THR A 157 -11.64 -2.88 -11.53
CA THR A 157 -10.51 -1.98 -11.36
C THR A 157 -10.77 -0.62 -11.96
N VAL A 158 -10.36 0.45 -11.28
CA VAL A 158 -10.26 1.81 -11.82
C VAL A 158 -8.78 2.16 -11.90
N ILE A 159 -8.31 2.55 -13.08
CA ILE A 159 -6.89 2.85 -13.35
C ILE A 159 -6.64 4.34 -13.21
N LEU A 160 -5.56 4.71 -12.51
CA LEU A 160 -5.10 6.08 -12.35
C LEU A 160 -3.65 6.20 -12.82
N THR A 161 -3.45 6.92 -13.92
CA THR A 161 -2.13 7.18 -14.52
C THR A 161 -1.63 8.58 -14.24
N GLU A 162 -2.54 9.52 -13.97
CA GLU A 162 -2.20 10.92 -13.73
C GLU A 162 -1.79 11.15 -12.28
N ASP A 163 -0.70 11.89 -12.08
CA ASP A 163 -0.12 12.16 -10.77
C ASP A 163 -1.12 12.86 -9.83
N ASP A 164 -1.91 13.79 -10.35
CA ASP A 164 -2.92 14.53 -9.58
C ASP A 164 -4.02 13.60 -9.04
N ASP A 165 -4.45 12.63 -9.82
CA ASP A 165 -5.48 11.67 -9.42
C ASP A 165 -4.96 10.73 -8.34
N GLN A 166 -3.73 10.25 -8.50
CA GLN A 166 -3.04 9.43 -7.50
C GLN A 166 -2.80 10.20 -6.21
N ALA A 167 -2.41 11.49 -6.31
CA ALA A 167 -2.22 12.35 -5.16
C ALA A 167 -3.51 12.51 -4.34
N ARG A 168 -4.67 12.66 -5.00
CA ARG A 168 -5.98 12.78 -4.33
C ARG A 168 -6.34 11.52 -3.53
N ILE A 169 -6.11 10.34 -4.09
CA ILE A 169 -6.33 9.06 -3.38
C ILE A 169 -5.37 8.94 -2.20
N SER A 170 -4.09 9.24 -2.43
CA SER A 170 -3.05 9.16 -1.40
C SER A 170 -3.33 10.12 -0.24
N GLU A 171 -3.78 11.34 -0.52
CA GLU A 171 -4.13 12.34 0.50
C GLU A 171 -5.35 11.91 1.32
N MET A 172 -6.40 11.45 0.65
CA MET A 172 -7.59 10.90 1.31
C MET A 172 -7.20 9.76 2.27
N ARG A 173 -6.35 8.83 1.83
CA ARG A 173 -5.89 7.71 2.64
C ARG A 173 -5.04 8.15 3.83
N LYS A 174 -4.05 9.03 3.63
CA LYS A 174 -3.19 9.55 4.70
C LYS A 174 -3.98 10.28 5.78
N SER A 175 -4.97 11.05 5.36
CA SER A 175 -5.83 11.79 6.28
C SER A 175 -6.79 10.88 7.04
N GLY A 176 -7.10 9.71 6.51
CA GLY A 176 -8.05 8.77 7.08
C GLY A 176 -7.70 8.32 8.49
N LEU A 177 -6.45 8.00 8.77
CA LEU A 177 -6.02 7.62 10.11
C LEU A 177 -6.30 8.73 11.13
N ASN A 178 -5.94 9.97 10.81
CA ASN A 178 -6.17 11.11 11.70
C ASN A 178 -7.68 11.34 11.94
N ILE A 179 -8.49 11.15 10.91
CA ILE A 179 -9.95 11.28 10.98
C ILE A 179 -10.52 10.18 11.87
N MET A 180 -10.16 8.92 11.66
CA MET A 180 -10.61 7.80 12.48
C MET A 180 -10.19 7.97 13.95
N MET A 181 -8.97 8.42 14.21
CA MET A 181 -8.49 8.69 15.57
C MET A 181 -9.22 9.84 16.26
N SER A 182 -9.81 10.77 15.50
CA SER A 182 -10.60 11.89 16.02
C SER A 182 -12.06 11.52 16.33
N MET A 183 -12.52 10.35 15.86
CA MET A 183 -13.91 9.90 16.10
C MET A 183 -14.17 9.67 17.58
N LYS A 184 -15.33 10.16 18.05
CA LYS A 184 -15.79 9.97 19.44
C LYS A 184 -16.60 8.68 19.59
N THR A 185 -16.16 7.58 19.01
CA THR A 185 -16.79 6.27 19.15
C THR A 185 -16.18 5.48 20.29
N ALA A 186 -16.98 4.58 20.90
CA ALA A 186 -16.53 3.77 22.03
C ALA A 186 -15.42 2.77 21.64
N ALA A 187 -15.41 2.31 20.39
CA ALA A 187 -14.35 1.49 19.83
C ALA A 187 -13.59 2.30 18.76
N LYS A 188 -12.28 2.48 18.96
CA LYS A 188 -11.38 2.99 17.93
C LYS A 188 -10.73 1.82 17.21
N PRO A 189 -10.45 1.94 15.91
CA PRO A 189 -9.71 0.91 15.17
C PRO A 189 -8.30 0.73 15.71
#